data_e974ef56944fc02b9ceedb6c96d61a59
#
_entry.id   e974ef56944fc02b9ceedb6c96d61a59
#
_cell.length_a   1.000
_cell.length_b   1.000
_cell.length_c   1.000
_cell.angle_alpha   90.00
_cell.angle_beta   90.00
_cell.angle_gamma   90.00
#
_symmetry.space_group_name_H-M   'P 1'
#
loop_
_entity.id
_entity.type
_entity.pdbx_description
1 polymer ?
#
loop_
_entity_poly.entity_id
_entity_poly.type
_entity_poly.pdbx_seq_one_letter_code
_entity_poly.pdbx_strand_id
1 'polypeptide(L)'
;AQRVKLETLFPSEFNYEFSPENQEYVYLSEDLINLSGRKFHAKRNHISKFKNGYPDYRFEEITNSNKEDAYIVMLDWCAENEIDIEHYEEKNAIREALDNIEEFKMHGGIVYVKDKAVAMTLGCEISPIAFDICFEKALREYDGIYAVINNEFAKTLSSYKYINREEDMGIE
;
A
#
# COMPACT_ATOMS: atom_id res chain seq x y z
N ALA A 1 -6.18 5.89 22.25
CA ALA A 1 -5.12 5.50 23.20
C ALA A 1 -4.08 6.62 23.38
N GLN A 2 -3.52 7.21 22.32
CA GLN A 2 -2.50 8.29 22.41
C GLN A 2 -3.04 9.56 23.06
N ARG A 3 -4.23 10.04 22.64
CA ARG A 3 -4.87 11.22 23.23
C ARG A 3 -5.04 11.10 24.75
N VAL A 4 -5.54 9.96 25.24
CA VAL A 4 -5.71 9.74 26.69
C VAL A 4 -4.37 9.80 27.42
N LYS A 5 -3.29 9.24 26.81
CA LYS A 5 -1.95 9.27 27.37
C LYS A 5 -1.39 10.70 27.42
N LEU A 6 -1.56 11.47 26.34
CA LEU A 6 -1.14 12.87 26.28
C LEU A 6 -1.89 13.72 27.34
N GLU A 7 -3.21 13.56 27.42
CA GLU A 7 -4.02 14.29 28.40
C GLU A 7 -3.68 13.93 29.85
N THR A 8 -3.25 12.69 30.10
CA THR A 8 -2.80 12.25 31.43
C THR A 8 -1.44 12.83 31.80
N LEU A 9 -0.50 12.92 30.84
CA LEU A 9 0.86 13.41 31.07
C LEU A 9 0.95 14.94 31.05
N PHE A 10 0.10 15.59 30.25
CA PHE A 10 0.13 17.03 30.00
C PHE A 10 -1.32 17.57 29.99
N PRO A 11 -1.98 17.65 31.18
CA PRO A 11 -3.38 18.08 31.28
C PRO A 11 -3.61 19.46 30.70
N SER A 12 -4.54 19.58 29.74
CA SER A 12 -4.95 20.85 29.12
C SER A 12 -3.84 21.62 28.36
N GLU A 13 -2.71 20.96 28.03
CA GLU A 13 -1.66 21.59 27.23
C GLU A 13 -1.90 21.44 25.72
N PHE A 14 -2.76 20.53 25.28
CA PHE A 14 -3.06 20.27 23.88
C PHE A 14 -4.52 20.54 23.54
N ASN A 15 -4.74 21.19 22.40
CA ASN A 15 -6.05 21.25 21.74
C ASN A 15 -6.13 20.11 20.72
N TYR A 16 -7.28 19.43 20.68
CA TYR A 16 -7.54 18.34 19.75
C TYR A 16 -8.62 18.78 18.76
N GLU A 17 -8.25 18.90 17.51
CA GLU A 17 -9.18 19.15 16.42
C GLU A 17 -9.46 17.85 15.67
N PHE A 18 -10.72 17.63 15.34
CA PHE A 18 -11.12 16.53 14.49
C PHE A 18 -11.19 17.04 13.06
N SER A 19 -10.35 16.48 12.19
CA SER A 19 -10.30 16.77 10.78
C SER A 19 -10.70 15.51 10.02
N PRO A 20 -11.87 15.46 9.36
CA PRO A 20 -12.33 14.29 8.61
C PRO A 20 -11.36 13.91 7.49
N GLU A 21 -10.75 14.90 6.85
CA GLU A 21 -9.79 14.75 5.76
C GLU A 21 -8.46 14.11 6.18
N ASN A 22 -8.13 14.15 7.48
CA ASN A 22 -6.92 13.57 8.05
C ASN A 22 -7.21 12.21 8.74
N GLN A 23 -8.28 11.53 8.32
CA GLN A 23 -8.59 10.20 8.83
C GLN A 23 -7.89 9.12 8.01
N GLU A 24 -7.21 8.24 8.70
CA GLU A 24 -6.53 7.10 8.10
C GLU A 24 -7.48 5.91 7.93
N TYR A 25 -7.30 5.16 6.85
CA TYR A 25 -8.00 3.91 6.61
C TYR A 25 -7.28 2.74 7.28
N VAL A 26 -7.73 2.39 8.47
CA VAL A 26 -7.20 1.25 9.24
C VAL A 26 -8.10 0.04 9.11
N TYR A 27 -7.55 -1.06 8.62
CA TYR A 27 -8.24 -2.34 8.43
C TYR A 27 -7.72 -3.41 9.39
N LEU A 28 -8.57 -4.39 9.71
CA LEU A 28 -8.07 -5.66 10.22
C LEU A 28 -7.33 -6.39 9.09
N SER A 29 -6.12 -6.88 9.36
CA SER A 29 -5.33 -7.62 8.36
C SER A 29 -6.09 -8.84 7.85
N GLU A 30 -6.81 -9.54 8.73
CA GLU A 30 -7.67 -10.67 8.37
C GLU A 30 -8.75 -10.30 7.33
N ASP A 31 -9.32 -9.10 7.42
CA ASP A 31 -10.32 -8.60 6.45
C ASP A 31 -9.71 -8.44 5.05
N LEU A 32 -8.48 -7.90 4.94
CA LEU A 32 -7.79 -7.72 3.66
C LEU A 32 -7.23 -9.03 3.09
N ILE A 33 -6.84 -9.95 3.95
CA ILE A 33 -6.35 -11.29 3.57
C ILE A 33 -7.49 -12.14 3.02
N ASN A 34 -8.57 -12.29 3.79
CA ASN A 34 -9.66 -13.22 3.47
C ASN A 34 -10.73 -12.62 2.57
N LEU A 35 -10.89 -11.29 2.58
CA LEU A 35 -11.92 -10.56 1.84
C LEU A 35 -13.33 -11.14 2.07
N SER A 36 -13.63 -11.56 3.30
CA SER A 36 -14.87 -12.25 3.63
C SER A 36 -16.07 -11.31 3.69
N GLY A 37 -17.25 -11.85 3.39
CA GLY A 37 -18.52 -11.13 3.49
C GLY A 37 -18.87 -10.28 2.26
N ARG A 38 -20.06 -9.66 2.34
CA ARG A 38 -20.68 -8.91 1.23
C ARG A 38 -19.91 -7.63 0.90
N LYS A 39 -19.32 -6.96 1.90
CA LYS A 39 -18.56 -5.71 1.72
C LYS A 39 -17.36 -5.86 0.77
N PHE A 40 -16.79 -7.05 0.67
CA PHE A 40 -15.64 -7.33 -0.20
C PHE A 40 -15.98 -8.04 -1.52
N HIS A 41 -17.27 -8.18 -1.85
CA HIS A 41 -17.68 -8.89 -3.06
C HIS A 41 -17.07 -8.30 -4.33
N ALA A 42 -17.06 -6.96 -4.46
CA ALA A 42 -16.45 -6.28 -5.60
C ALA A 42 -14.94 -6.56 -5.70
N LYS A 43 -14.20 -6.47 -4.57
CA LYS A 43 -12.76 -6.77 -4.54
C LYS A 43 -12.47 -8.21 -4.98
N ARG A 44 -13.22 -9.21 -4.49
CA ARG A 44 -13.08 -10.60 -4.94
C ARG A 44 -13.36 -10.77 -6.44
N ASN A 45 -14.33 -10.06 -6.99
CA ASN A 45 -14.62 -10.12 -8.43
C ASN A 45 -13.47 -9.53 -9.25
N HIS A 46 -12.90 -8.40 -8.84
CA HIS A 46 -11.74 -7.81 -9.49
C HIS A 46 -10.54 -8.76 -9.46
N ILE A 47 -10.24 -9.37 -8.31
CA ILE A 47 -9.16 -10.36 -8.18
C ILE A 47 -9.42 -11.57 -9.09
N SER A 48 -10.65 -12.11 -9.10
CA SER A 48 -10.99 -13.25 -9.96
C SER A 48 -10.84 -12.91 -11.44
N LYS A 49 -11.28 -11.72 -11.86
CA LYS A 49 -11.15 -11.23 -13.22
C LYS A 49 -9.68 -11.14 -13.64
N PHE A 50 -8.86 -10.52 -12.81
CA PHE A 50 -7.42 -10.41 -13.05
C PHE A 50 -6.77 -11.80 -13.17
N LYS A 51 -7.00 -12.71 -12.21
CA LYS A 51 -6.42 -14.06 -12.19
C LYS A 51 -6.82 -14.90 -13.40
N ASN A 52 -8.05 -14.72 -13.90
CA ASN A 52 -8.52 -15.39 -15.11
C ASN A 52 -7.87 -14.82 -16.38
N GLY A 53 -7.60 -13.52 -16.43
CA GLY A 53 -6.94 -12.85 -17.55
C GLY A 53 -5.43 -13.08 -17.58
N TYR A 54 -4.82 -13.25 -16.41
CA TYR A 54 -3.38 -13.37 -16.22
C TYR A 54 -3.03 -14.54 -15.30
N PRO A 55 -3.28 -15.81 -15.73
CA PRO A 55 -3.10 -16.99 -14.87
C PRO A 55 -1.66 -17.21 -14.41
N ASP A 56 -0.68 -16.72 -15.18
CA ASP A 56 0.74 -16.85 -14.90
C ASP A 56 1.34 -15.62 -14.18
N TYR A 57 0.47 -14.75 -13.57
CA TYR A 57 0.98 -13.67 -12.75
C TYR A 57 1.75 -14.23 -11.54
N ARG A 58 2.72 -13.46 -11.06
CA ARG A 58 3.44 -13.79 -9.83
C ARG A 58 3.54 -12.57 -8.92
N PHE A 59 3.55 -12.82 -7.65
CA PHE A 59 3.84 -11.83 -6.61
C PHE A 59 5.22 -12.15 -6.03
N GLU A 60 6.07 -11.15 -5.92
CA GLU A 60 7.40 -11.26 -5.33
C GLU A 60 7.60 -10.15 -4.29
N GLU A 61 8.30 -10.47 -3.20
CA GLU A 61 8.73 -9.44 -2.25
C GLU A 61 9.81 -8.54 -2.86
N ILE A 62 9.81 -7.26 -2.48
CA ILE A 62 10.85 -6.32 -2.90
C ILE A 62 12.14 -6.64 -2.17
N THR A 63 13.22 -6.74 -2.95
CA THR A 63 14.58 -6.99 -2.47
C THR A 63 15.55 -6.08 -3.22
N ASN A 64 16.82 -6.06 -2.81
CA ASN A 64 17.86 -5.34 -3.56
C ASN A 64 18.02 -5.79 -5.03
N SER A 65 17.56 -7.00 -5.38
CA SER A 65 17.68 -7.53 -6.75
C SER A 65 16.58 -7.07 -7.70
N ASN A 66 15.40 -6.71 -7.19
CA ASN A 66 14.23 -6.33 -7.99
C ASN A 66 13.63 -4.96 -7.64
N LYS A 67 14.27 -4.18 -6.75
CA LYS A 67 13.77 -2.85 -6.37
C LYS A 67 13.65 -1.86 -7.55
N GLU A 68 14.48 -2.02 -8.57
CA GLU A 68 14.39 -1.21 -9.79
C GLU A 68 13.09 -1.47 -10.56
N ASP A 69 12.57 -2.71 -10.54
CA ASP A 69 11.28 -3.03 -11.14
C ASP A 69 10.14 -2.31 -10.43
N ALA A 70 10.20 -2.20 -9.09
CA ALA A 70 9.24 -1.42 -8.31
C ALA A 70 9.29 0.08 -8.69
N TYR A 71 10.48 0.63 -8.87
CA TYR A 71 10.63 2.02 -9.29
C TYR A 71 10.10 2.25 -10.72
N ILE A 72 10.32 1.30 -11.64
CA ILE A 72 9.77 1.34 -13.00
C ILE A 72 8.25 1.36 -12.98
N VAL A 73 7.60 0.58 -12.11
CA VAL A 73 6.12 0.65 -11.94
C VAL A 73 5.66 2.06 -11.60
N MET A 74 6.36 2.77 -10.71
CA MET A 74 6.03 4.16 -10.37
C MET A 74 6.18 5.09 -11.58
N LEU A 75 7.26 4.94 -12.37
CA LEU A 75 7.45 5.72 -13.59
C LEU A 75 6.36 5.46 -14.63
N ASP A 76 6.04 4.19 -14.88
CA ASP A 76 4.98 3.79 -15.81
C ASP A 76 3.61 4.32 -15.33
N TRP A 77 3.36 4.27 -14.01
CA TRP A 77 2.13 4.83 -13.40
C TRP A 77 2.05 6.35 -13.59
N CYS A 78 3.14 7.09 -13.43
CA CYS A 78 3.17 8.52 -13.72
C CYS A 78 2.85 8.80 -15.20
N ALA A 79 3.45 8.03 -16.12
CA ALA A 79 3.20 8.16 -17.55
C ALA A 79 1.74 7.85 -17.91
N GLU A 80 1.15 6.78 -17.34
CA GLU A 80 -0.26 6.41 -17.56
C GLU A 80 -1.24 7.50 -17.07
N ASN A 81 -0.88 8.22 -16.01
CA ASN A 81 -1.72 9.28 -15.41
C ASN A 81 -1.32 10.69 -15.89
N GLU A 82 -0.46 10.82 -16.89
CA GLU A 82 0.01 12.11 -17.45
C GLU A 82 0.64 13.04 -16.40
N ILE A 83 1.28 12.44 -15.37
CA ILE A 83 1.94 13.18 -14.29
C ILE A 83 3.35 13.54 -14.73
N ASP A 84 3.69 14.84 -14.63
CA ASP A 84 5.05 15.31 -14.85
C ASP A 84 5.98 14.79 -13.75
N ILE A 85 6.83 13.82 -14.11
CA ILE A 85 7.74 13.16 -13.18
C ILE A 85 8.73 14.13 -12.51
N GLU A 86 9.07 15.25 -13.15
CA GLU A 86 9.98 16.22 -12.56
C GLU A 86 9.35 16.98 -11.39
N HIS A 87 8.03 17.12 -11.40
CA HIS A 87 7.25 17.79 -10.36
C HIS A 87 6.53 16.82 -9.42
N TYR A 88 6.72 15.51 -9.58
CA TYR A 88 6.10 14.52 -8.71
C TYR A 88 6.92 14.33 -7.42
N GLU A 89 6.46 14.94 -6.34
CA GLU A 89 7.19 15.00 -5.06
C GLU A 89 7.45 13.61 -4.46
N GLU A 90 6.49 12.69 -4.57
CA GLU A 90 6.57 11.34 -4.02
C GLU A 90 7.68 10.47 -4.69
N LYS A 91 8.10 10.84 -5.91
CA LYS A 91 9.19 10.17 -6.65
C LYS A 91 10.45 10.00 -5.81
N ASN A 92 10.87 11.08 -5.15
CA ASN A 92 12.11 11.07 -4.36
C ASN A 92 11.95 10.22 -3.09
N ALA A 93 10.77 10.29 -2.44
CA ALA A 93 10.46 9.48 -1.27
C ALA A 93 10.45 7.98 -1.60
N ILE A 94 9.82 7.59 -2.71
CA ILE A 94 9.82 6.19 -3.18
C ILE A 94 11.26 5.74 -3.52
N ARG A 95 12.04 6.58 -4.21
CA ARG A 95 13.43 6.25 -4.54
C ARG A 95 14.26 6.02 -3.29
N GLU A 96 14.20 6.96 -2.35
CA GLU A 96 14.94 6.88 -1.09
C GLU A 96 14.52 5.65 -0.27
N ALA A 97 13.23 5.34 -0.19
CA ALA A 97 12.71 4.17 0.50
C ALA A 97 13.21 2.86 -0.12
N LEU A 98 13.24 2.77 -1.46
CA LEU A 98 13.75 1.59 -2.18
C LEU A 98 15.26 1.43 -2.05
N ASP A 99 16.02 2.54 -2.05
CA ASP A 99 17.48 2.50 -1.93
C ASP A 99 17.93 2.10 -0.52
N ASN A 100 17.14 2.45 0.50
CA ASN A 100 17.43 2.19 1.91
C ASN A 100 16.45 1.18 2.53
N ILE A 101 15.92 0.24 1.74
CA ILE A 101 14.85 -0.67 2.15
C ILE A 101 15.17 -1.44 3.44
N GLU A 102 16.43 -1.89 3.61
CA GLU A 102 16.89 -2.61 4.79
C GLU A 102 17.09 -1.68 5.99
N GLU A 103 17.69 -0.50 5.78
CA GLU A 103 17.95 0.47 6.83
C GLU A 103 16.67 1.03 7.42
N PHE A 104 15.69 1.35 6.56
CA PHE A 104 14.38 1.85 6.97
C PHE A 104 13.42 0.72 7.38
N LYS A 105 13.87 -0.55 7.31
CA LYS A 105 13.04 -1.73 7.61
C LYS A 105 11.73 -1.73 6.82
N MET A 106 11.80 -1.29 5.58
CA MET A 106 10.65 -1.31 4.68
C MET A 106 10.41 -2.73 4.17
N HIS A 107 9.15 -3.06 3.95
CA HIS A 107 8.71 -4.29 3.30
C HIS A 107 7.79 -3.92 2.15
N GLY A 108 7.89 -4.64 1.06
CA GLY A 108 7.08 -4.36 -0.12
C GLY A 108 6.91 -5.57 -1.01
N GLY A 109 6.07 -5.40 -2.04
CA GLY A 109 5.80 -6.44 -3.01
C GLY A 109 5.59 -5.88 -4.41
N ILE A 110 5.85 -6.71 -5.41
CA ILE A 110 5.67 -6.44 -6.83
C ILE A 110 4.79 -7.53 -7.42
N VAL A 111 3.82 -7.14 -8.24
CA VAL A 111 3.11 -8.08 -9.10
C VAL A 111 3.68 -8.00 -10.50
N TYR A 112 4.01 -9.15 -11.05
CA TYR A 112 4.44 -9.31 -12.43
C TYR A 112 3.36 -10.02 -13.26
N VAL A 113 3.20 -9.57 -14.50
CA VAL A 113 2.46 -10.28 -15.54
C VAL A 113 3.48 -10.61 -16.64
N LYS A 114 3.72 -11.90 -16.84
CA LYS A 114 4.88 -12.38 -17.61
C LYS A 114 6.17 -11.82 -17.00
N ASP A 115 6.92 -11.02 -17.76
CA ASP A 115 8.18 -10.42 -17.31
C ASP A 115 8.06 -8.91 -16.97
N LYS A 116 6.86 -8.33 -17.07
CA LYS A 116 6.61 -6.92 -16.76
C LYS A 116 6.11 -6.77 -15.33
N ALA A 117 6.77 -5.93 -14.53
CA ALA A 117 6.24 -5.45 -13.27
C ALA A 117 5.06 -4.50 -13.54
N VAL A 118 3.91 -4.75 -12.91
CA VAL A 118 2.65 -4.04 -13.19
C VAL A 118 2.01 -3.40 -11.97
N ALA A 119 2.46 -3.76 -10.78
CA ALA A 119 2.07 -3.12 -9.52
C ALA A 119 3.18 -3.25 -8.49
N MET A 120 3.29 -2.25 -7.62
CA MET A 120 4.18 -2.26 -6.46
C MET A 120 3.46 -1.72 -5.23
N THR A 121 3.88 -2.19 -4.07
CA THR A 121 3.49 -1.64 -2.76
C THR A 121 4.70 -1.65 -1.85
N LEU A 122 4.79 -0.67 -0.95
CA LEU A 122 5.90 -0.52 -0.01
C LEU A 122 5.39 0.12 1.28
N GLY A 123 5.86 -0.37 2.44
CA GLY A 123 5.44 0.14 3.73
C GLY A 123 6.37 -0.28 4.85
N CYS A 124 6.03 0.07 6.09
CA CYS A 124 6.84 -0.25 7.25
C CYS A 124 6.00 -0.59 8.49
N GLU A 125 6.63 -1.25 9.46
CA GLU A 125 6.04 -1.46 10.77
C GLU A 125 5.94 -0.14 11.54
N ILE A 126 4.75 0.23 12.00
CA ILE A 126 4.55 1.38 12.90
C ILE A 126 4.37 0.97 14.36
N SER A 127 4.06 -0.30 14.61
CA SER A 127 4.02 -0.91 15.94
C SER A 127 4.00 -2.42 15.83
N PRO A 128 4.25 -3.19 16.91
CA PRO A 128 4.20 -4.67 16.88
C PRO A 128 2.86 -5.28 16.42
N ILE A 129 1.81 -4.48 16.31
CA ILE A 129 0.47 -4.92 15.91
C ILE A 129 -0.07 -4.20 14.66
N ALA A 130 0.68 -3.25 14.09
CA ALA A 130 0.20 -2.45 12.97
C ALA A 130 1.32 -2.18 11.96
N PHE A 131 0.98 -2.35 10.70
CA PHE A 131 1.82 -2.07 9.54
C PHE A 131 1.19 -0.96 8.71
N ASP A 132 2.00 -0.08 8.16
CA ASP A 132 1.58 1.05 7.33
C ASP A 132 2.00 0.84 5.88
N ILE A 133 1.05 0.98 4.96
CA ILE A 133 1.31 0.95 3.51
C ILE A 133 1.51 2.39 3.04
N CYS A 134 2.77 2.81 2.90
CA CYS A 134 3.15 4.17 2.52
C CYS A 134 2.97 4.44 1.02
N PHE A 135 3.25 3.45 0.17
CA PHE A 135 3.18 3.60 -1.28
C PHE A 135 2.50 2.40 -1.93
N GLU A 136 1.55 2.65 -2.82
CA GLU A 136 0.91 1.63 -3.65
C GLU A 136 0.63 2.20 -5.04
N LYS A 137 1.27 1.66 -6.08
CA LYS A 137 1.10 2.06 -7.48
C LYS A 137 0.80 0.84 -8.34
N ALA A 138 -0.15 0.97 -9.27
CA ALA A 138 -0.51 -0.12 -10.16
C ALA A 138 -1.03 0.41 -11.49
N LEU A 139 -0.70 -0.28 -12.59
CA LEU A 139 -1.07 0.11 -13.94
C LEU A 139 -2.53 -0.28 -14.22
N ARG A 140 -3.37 0.69 -14.50
CA ARG A 140 -4.84 0.51 -14.68
C ARG A 140 -5.21 -0.30 -15.91
N GLU A 141 -4.29 -0.42 -16.87
CA GLU A 141 -4.47 -1.30 -18.03
C GLU A 141 -4.69 -2.77 -17.61
N TYR A 142 -4.27 -3.17 -16.40
CA TYR A 142 -4.48 -4.48 -15.80
C TYR A 142 -5.67 -4.44 -14.85
N ASP A 143 -6.88 -4.62 -15.37
CA ASP A 143 -8.10 -4.52 -14.58
C ASP A 143 -8.10 -5.44 -13.35
N GLY A 144 -8.33 -4.86 -12.17
CA GLY A 144 -8.31 -5.55 -10.88
C GLY A 144 -6.96 -5.58 -10.17
N ILE A 145 -5.90 -5.05 -10.77
CA ILE A 145 -4.53 -5.11 -10.25
C ILE A 145 -4.37 -4.50 -8.85
N TYR A 146 -5.02 -3.36 -8.56
CA TYR A 146 -5.01 -2.76 -7.22
C TYR A 146 -5.58 -3.71 -6.15
N ALA A 147 -6.64 -4.44 -6.47
CA ALA A 147 -7.20 -5.42 -5.54
C ALA A 147 -6.26 -6.62 -5.34
N VAL A 148 -5.52 -7.00 -6.39
CA VAL A 148 -4.55 -8.10 -6.35
C VAL A 148 -3.35 -7.73 -5.51
N ILE A 149 -2.65 -6.61 -5.82
CA ILE A 149 -1.45 -6.22 -5.07
C ILE A 149 -1.76 -6.04 -3.58
N ASN A 150 -2.89 -5.40 -3.25
CA ASN A 150 -3.33 -5.21 -1.88
C ASN A 150 -3.59 -6.55 -1.16
N ASN A 151 -4.28 -7.49 -1.81
CA ASN A 151 -4.59 -8.80 -1.20
C ASN A 151 -3.34 -9.68 -1.08
N GLU A 152 -2.49 -9.74 -2.11
CA GLU A 152 -1.26 -10.56 -2.06
C GLU A 152 -0.28 -10.00 -1.01
N PHE A 153 -0.12 -8.69 -0.92
CA PHE A 153 0.74 -8.08 0.10
C PHE A 153 0.16 -8.25 1.51
N ALA A 154 -1.15 -8.07 1.71
CA ALA A 154 -1.77 -8.28 3.02
C ALA A 154 -1.51 -9.69 3.58
N LYS A 155 -1.39 -10.72 2.72
CA LYS A 155 -1.07 -12.09 3.15
C LYS A 155 0.31 -12.21 3.77
N THR A 156 1.28 -11.43 3.33
CA THR A 156 2.63 -11.39 3.91
C THR A 156 2.64 -10.72 5.29
N LEU A 157 1.63 -9.90 5.58
CA LEU A 157 1.47 -9.12 6.80
C LEU A 157 0.57 -9.79 7.85
N SER A 158 0.38 -11.11 7.79
CA SER A 158 -0.53 -11.87 8.67
C SER A 158 -0.16 -11.83 10.17
N SER A 159 1.08 -11.46 10.50
CA SER A 159 1.54 -11.26 11.88
C SER A 159 1.02 -9.97 12.52
N TYR A 160 0.64 -8.99 11.73
CA TYR A 160 0.07 -7.73 12.20
C TYR A 160 -1.45 -7.85 12.32
N LYS A 161 -2.00 -7.23 13.37
CA LYS A 161 -3.45 -7.16 13.57
C LYS A 161 -4.11 -6.14 12.67
N TYR A 162 -3.41 -5.04 12.39
CA TYR A 162 -3.92 -3.90 11.64
C TYR A 162 -3.01 -3.56 10.45
N ILE A 163 -3.63 -3.18 9.35
CA ILE A 163 -2.96 -2.55 8.19
C ILE A 163 -3.56 -1.16 8.04
N ASN A 164 -2.72 -0.15 8.15
CA ASN A 164 -3.04 1.24 7.80
C ASN A 164 -2.77 1.44 6.31
N ARG A 165 -3.59 2.26 5.65
CA ARG A 165 -3.45 2.62 4.23
C ARG A 165 -3.48 4.13 4.03
N GLU A 166 -3.04 4.84 5.08
CA GLU A 166 -2.96 6.29 5.14
C GLU A 166 -4.30 7.02 4.89
N GLU A 167 -4.22 8.30 4.56
CA GLU A 167 -5.33 9.22 4.53
C GLU A 167 -6.24 9.04 3.31
N ASP A 168 -7.52 9.38 3.49
CA ASP A 168 -8.45 9.59 2.40
C ASP A 168 -8.15 10.96 1.75
N MET A 169 -7.46 10.93 0.61
CA MET A 169 -7.14 12.14 -0.13
C MET A 169 -8.37 12.85 -0.73
N GLY A 170 -9.59 12.39 -0.39
CA GLY A 170 -10.85 12.99 -0.87
C GLY A 170 -11.05 12.87 -2.38
N ILE A 171 -10.41 11.89 -3.03
CA ILE A 171 -10.59 11.59 -4.45
C ILE A 171 -11.82 10.69 -4.56
N GLU A 172 -12.95 11.25 -5.06
CA GLU A 172 -14.20 10.49 -5.32
C GLU A 172 -14.03 9.48 -6.50
#